data_503f82a1d9d09cc8e6bb1901f42e4673
#
_entry.id   503f82a1d9d09cc8e6bb1901f42e4673
#
_cell.length_a   1.000
_cell.length_b   1.000
_cell.length_c   1.000
_cell.angle_alpha   90.00
_cell.angle_beta   90.00
_cell.angle_gamma   90.00
#
_symmetry.space_group_name_H-M   'P 1'
#
loop_
_entity.id
_entity.type
_entity.pdbx_description
1 polymer ?
#
loop_
_entity_poly.entity_id
_entity_poly.type
_entity_poly.pdbx_seq_one_letter_code
_entity_poly.pdbx_strand_id
1 'polypeptide(L)'
;MRRFAGAGNRVLFVNSISMGLPGLSNKDLLPRIARKLRSYARLARPTPEGVTVVSPAVIPFFGTRVARAVNRKLLALQIGRLARKGGLARPILWIAIPTAADMIGEFDEQLVIYQVSDKYDANLMDHATDLATIKKLHERAIDKADLVLYSGQKLLAEAKRGRERSYLLEQAVDFDHWSGVGSGRVEIAEAVARIPRPRLGYFGAIEPWLIDQELIKRAAREHPDWQWIFIGNKSRGVEVEALPNTHFLPPVPYQELPHYAAGFDVCVLPWDTAHSFTSYGSAIKVREYLATGLPVVISALPEYEPMSDVLRIARTHDEWFRLVEEALSEEDPAAAQARQAAVSTGTWDARAEWVSGLIEARLAKSGGMPAFPTMS
;
A
#
# COMPACT_ATOMS: atom_id res chain seq x y z
N MET A 1 8.02 -0.82 -9.25
CA MET A 1 8.59 0.20 -10.15
C MET A 1 10.10 0.41 -9.95
N ARG A 2 10.62 0.58 -8.72
CA ARG A 2 12.07 0.70 -8.47
C ARG A 2 12.84 -0.52 -8.96
N ARG A 3 12.34 -1.74 -8.74
CA ARG A 3 12.97 -3.00 -9.21
C ARG A 3 13.05 -3.05 -10.73
N PHE A 4 11.98 -2.66 -11.43
CA PHE A 4 12.02 -2.56 -12.90
C PHE A 4 13.04 -1.52 -13.39
N ALA A 5 13.15 -0.38 -12.73
CA ALA A 5 14.18 0.60 -13.07
C ALA A 5 15.60 0.07 -12.81
N GLY A 6 15.81 -0.62 -11.68
CA GLY A 6 17.08 -1.29 -11.34
C GLY A 6 17.48 -2.35 -12.36
N ALA A 7 16.53 -3.03 -12.98
CA ALA A 7 16.75 -3.98 -14.08
C ALA A 7 17.00 -3.30 -15.44
N GLY A 8 17.26 -1.99 -15.50
CA GLY A 8 17.56 -1.26 -16.73
C GLY A 8 16.35 -0.76 -17.51
N ASN A 9 15.12 -0.98 -17.02
CA ASN A 9 13.94 -0.45 -17.67
C ASN A 9 13.79 1.06 -17.42
N ARG A 10 13.31 1.80 -18.42
CA ARG A 10 12.95 3.20 -18.28
C ARG A 10 11.55 3.31 -17.68
N VAL A 11 11.42 3.92 -16.51
CA VAL A 11 10.19 4.02 -15.77
C VAL A 11 9.75 5.47 -15.59
N LEU A 12 8.58 5.82 -16.12
CA LEU A 12 7.89 7.07 -15.82
C LEU A 12 6.78 6.77 -14.80
N PHE A 13 6.96 7.22 -13.57
CA PHE A 13 5.97 7.10 -12.51
C PHE A 13 5.13 8.36 -12.45
N VAL A 14 3.89 8.29 -12.92
CA VAL A 14 2.95 9.41 -12.89
C VAL A 14 2.25 9.45 -11.56
N ASN A 15 2.47 10.52 -10.79
CA ASN A 15 1.80 10.71 -9.52
C ASN A 15 0.27 10.68 -9.71
N SER A 16 -0.42 9.99 -8.79
CA SER A 16 -1.88 10.00 -8.76
C SER A 16 -2.37 11.44 -8.63
N ILE A 17 -3.31 11.77 -9.49
CA ILE A 17 -3.94 13.07 -9.44
C ILE A 17 -5.08 12.94 -8.44
N SER A 18 -5.00 13.71 -7.34
CA SER A 18 -6.09 13.77 -6.36
C SER A 18 -7.39 14.11 -7.07
N MET A 19 -8.35 13.23 -7.00
CA MET A 19 -9.64 13.34 -7.67
C MET A 19 -10.61 14.31 -6.96
N GLY A 20 -10.18 14.94 -5.85
CA GLY A 20 -10.98 15.85 -5.04
C GLY A 20 -10.39 17.25 -4.89
N LEU A 21 -11.25 18.26 -4.90
CA LEU A 21 -10.91 19.57 -4.36
C LEU A 21 -10.71 19.41 -2.85
N PRO A 22 -9.60 19.92 -2.27
CA PRO A 22 -9.49 20.03 -0.82
C PRO A 22 -10.68 20.83 -0.30
N GLY A 23 -11.40 20.32 0.70
CA GLY A 23 -12.48 21.08 1.32
C GLY A 23 -11.98 22.47 1.75
N LEU A 24 -12.74 23.51 1.43
CA LEU A 24 -12.38 24.92 1.67
C LEU A 24 -12.13 25.28 3.15
N SER A 25 -12.44 24.37 4.08
CA SER A 25 -12.31 24.59 5.54
C SER A 25 -10.97 24.15 6.15
N ASN A 26 -9.99 23.71 5.35
CA ASN A 26 -8.77 23.12 5.89
C ASN A 26 -7.67 24.19 6.04
N LYS A 27 -7.22 24.44 7.29
CA LYS A 27 -6.12 25.38 7.61
C LYS A 27 -4.81 25.05 6.90
N ASP A 28 -4.67 23.82 6.37
CA ASP A 28 -3.50 23.35 5.62
C ASP A 28 -3.63 23.56 4.10
N LEU A 29 -4.67 24.25 3.63
CA LEU A 29 -4.94 24.45 2.20
C LEU A 29 -3.77 25.17 1.49
N LEU A 30 -3.29 26.27 2.07
CA LEU A 30 -2.20 27.09 1.49
C LEU A 30 -0.88 26.32 1.37
N PRO A 31 -0.38 25.62 2.41
CA PRO A 31 0.81 24.79 2.30
C PRO A 31 0.66 23.65 1.29
N ARG A 32 -0.53 23.04 1.19
CA ARG A 32 -0.81 21.98 0.20
C ARG A 32 -0.82 22.53 -1.22
N ILE A 33 -1.47 23.68 -1.46
CA ILE A 33 -1.46 24.36 -2.76
C ILE A 33 -0.04 24.77 -3.15
N ALA A 34 0.71 25.39 -2.26
CA ALA A 34 2.10 25.80 -2.51
C ALA A 34 3.01 24.60 -2.85
N ARG A 35 2.85 23.49 -2.14
CA ARG A 35 3.56 22.22 -2.42
C ARG A 35 3.18 21.67 -3.79
N LYS A 36 1.88 21.69 -4.14
CA LYS A 36 1.37 21.22 -5.42
C LYS A 36 1.83 22.12 -6.57
N LEU A 37 1.80 23.43 -6.42
CA LEU A 37 2.34 24.40 -7.40
C LEU A 37 3.85 24.21 -7.60
N ARG A 38 4.61 24.01 -6.51
CA ARG A 38 6.05 23.71 -6.58
C ARG A 38 6.33 22.37 -7.25
N SER A 39 5.46 21.38 -7.09
CA SER A 39 5.51 20.10 -7.80
C SER A 39 5.25 20.26 -9.30
N TYR A 40 4.32 21.13 -9.68
CA TYR A 40 4.05 21.44 -11.10
C TYR A 40 5.17 22.23 -11.78
N ALA A 41 5.93 23.02 -11.03
CA ALA A 41 7.09 23.75 -11.56
C ALA A 41 8.21 22.81 -12.09
N ARG A 42 8.20 21.52 -11.66
CA ARG A 42 9.09 20.48 -12.17
C ARG A 42 8.26 19.30 -12.63
N LEU A 43 7.77 19.36 -13.86
CA LEU A 43 6.92 18.33 -14.49
C LEU A 43 7.50 16.90 -14.32
N ALA A 44 8.82 16.74 -14.44
CA ALA A 44 9.51 15.48 -14.31
C ALA A 44 10.73 15.62 -13.40
N ARG A 45 10.93 14.65 -12.51
CA ARG A 45 12.05 14.59 -11.56
C ARG A 45 12.62 13.17 -11.51
N PRO A 46 13.88 12.98 -11.91
CA PRO A 46 14.54 11.69 -11.73
C PRO A 46 14.78 11.42 -10.24
N THR A 47 14.73 10.15 -9.86
CA THR A 47 15.08 9.67 -8.53
C THR A 47 16.41 8.90 -8.58
N PRO A 48 17.12 8.75 -7.44
CA PRO A 48 18.34 7.95 -7.38
C PRO A 48 18.15 6.50 -7.86
N GLU A 49 16.95 5.96 -7.71
CA GLU A 49 16.60 4.59 -8.10
C GLU A 49 16.27 4.45 -9.60
N GLY A 50 16.52 5.45 -10.41
CA GLY A 50 16.31 5.40 -11.86
C GLY A 50 14.85 5.61 -12.32
N VAL A 51 13.93 5.88 -11.40
CA VAL A 51 12.53 6.20 -11.74
C VAL A 51 12.38 7.69 -12.00
N THR A 52 11.74 8.08 -13.10
CA THR A 52 11.37 9.48 -13.33
C THR A 52 9.96 9.71 -12.82
N VAL A 53 9.84 10.49 -11.75
CA VAL A 53 8.53 10.88 -11.19
C VAL A 53 7.96 12.05 -11.96
N VAL A 54 6.75 11.90 -12.46
CA VAL A 54 6.02 12.89 -13.28
C VAL A 54 4.84 13.45 -12.47
N SER A 55 4.76 14.77 -12.35
CA SER A 55 3.66 15.48 -11.70
C SER A 55 2.94 16.35 -12.74
N PRO A 56 2.02 15.78 -13.55
CA PRO A 56 1.40 16.51 -14.63
C PRO A 56 0.41 17.57 -14.13
N ALA A 57 0.29 18.66 -14.87
CA ALA A 57 -0.73 19.66 -14.64
C ALA A 57 -2.08 19.20 -15.23
N VAL A 58 -3.12 19.23 -14.42
CA VAL A 58 -4.48 18.85 -14.80
C VAL A 58 -5.48 19.80 -14.16
N ILE A 59 -6.67 19.88 -14.75
CA ILE A 59 -7.81 20.51 -14.10
C ILE A 59 -8.22 19.64 -12.91
N PRO A 60 -8.28 20.16 -11.68
CA PRO A 60 -8.58 19.39 -10.47
C PRO A 60 -10.07 19.00 -10.38
N PHE A 61 -10.64 18.52 -11.47
CA PHE A 61 -12.04 18.17 -11.60
C PHE A 61 -12.19 16.98 -12.58
N PHE A 62 -12.71 15.86 -12.09
CA PHE A 62 -12.88 14.63 -12.87
C PHE A 62 -14.33 14.17 -12.98
N GLY A 63 -15.27 14.85 -12.31
CA GLY A 63 -16.66 14.43 -12.23
C GLY A 63 -17.48 14.58 -13.51
N THR A 64 -17.02 15.38 -14.51
CA THR A 64 -17.73 15.54 -15.77
C THR A 64 -16.99 14.92 -16.96
N ARG A 65 -17.75 14.49 -17.97
CA ARG A 65 -17.17 13.95 -19.21
C ARG A 65 -16.27 14.95 -19.93
N VAL A 66 -16.64 16.25 -19.90
CA VAL A 66 -15.87 17.33 -20.53
C VAL A 66 -14.54 17.52 -19.82
N ALA A 67 -14.55 17.66 -18.50
CA ALA A 67 -13.32 17.83 -17.72
C ALA A 67 -12.37 16.63 -17.90
N ARG A 68 -12.90 15.42 -17.91
CA ARG A 68 -12.11 14.21 -18.19
C ARG A 68 -11.52 14.21 -19.60
N ALA A 69 -12.28 14.62 -20.61
CA ALA A 69 -11.78 14.70 -21.99
C ALA A 69 -10.66 15.74 -22.12
N VAL A 70 -10.77 16.89 -21.46
CA VAL A 70 -9.70 17.90 -21.40
C VAL A 70 -8.49 17.35 -20.68
N ASN A 71 -8.66 16.75 -19.48
CA ASN A 71 -7.57 16.17 -18.71
C ASN A 71 -6.87 15.04 -19.48
N ARG A 72 -7.60 14.19 -20.19
CA ARG A 72 -7.03 13.15 -21.06
C ARG A 72 -6.07 13.76 -22.09
N LYS A 73 -6.49 14.80 -22.83
CA LYS A 73 -5.64 15.48 -23.81
C LYS A 73 -4.41 16.15 -23.18
N LEU A 74 -4.59 16.83 -22.03
CA LEU A 74 -3.50 17.47 -21.30
C LEU A 74 -2.46 16.44 -20.80
N LEU A 75 -2.93 15.32 -20.24
CA LEU A 75 -2.09 14.23 -19.78
C LEU A 75 -1.35 13.54 -20.94
N ALA A 76 -2.07 13.18 -22.01
CA ALA A 76 -1.50 12.55 -23.21
C ALA A 76 -0.39 13.43 -23.81
N LEU A 77 -0.60 14.72 -23.89
CA LEU A 77 0.39 15.68 -24.39
C LEU A 77 1.64 15.74 -23.52
N GLN A 78 1.47 15.89 -22.19
CA GLN A 78 2.57 16.05 -21.24
C GLN A 78 3.37 14.77 -21.07
N ILE A 79 2.68 13.64 -20.82
CA ILE A 79 3.31 12.33 -20.63
C ILE A 79 3.91 11.83 -21.95
N GLY A 80 3.18 11.96 -23.06
CA GLY A 80 3.66 11.55 -24.37
C GLY A 80 4.92 12.29 -24.83
N ARG A 81 5.05 13.59 -24.49
CA ARG A 81 6.32 14.33 -24.75
C ARG A 81 7.47 13.80 -23.91
N LEU A 82 7.22 13.50 -22.61
CA LEU A 82 8.24 12.94 -21.73
C LEU A 82 8.64 11.54 -22.15
N ALA A 83 7.68 10.69 -22.54
CA ALA A 83 7.93 9.35 -23.02
C ALA A 83 8.80 9.37 -24.28
N ARG A 84 8.46 10.19 -25.28
CA ARG A 84 9.28 10.34 -26.50
C ARG A 84 10.66 10.88 -26.19
N LYS A 85 10.78 11.92 -25.36
CA LYS A 85 12.08 12.46 -24.93
C LYS A 85 12.94 11.43 -24.19
N GLY A 86 12.29 10.55 -23.41
CA GLY A 86 12.92 9.44 -22.70
C GLY A 86 13.17 8.22 -23.59
N GLY A 87 12.84 8.24 -24.90
CA GLY A 87 13.03 7.12 -25.81
C GLY A 87 12.10 5.92 -25.51
N LEU A 88 10.95 6.17 -24.89
CA LEU A 88 9.89 5.19 -24.67
C LEU A 88 8.99 5.13 -25.91
N ALA A 89 9.37 4.28 -26.86
CA ALA A 89 8.50 3.93 -27.99
C ALA A 89 7.66 2.73 -27.58
N ARG A 90 6.34 2.77 -27.85
CA ARG A 90 5.39 1.70 -27.50
C ARG A 90 5.54 1.21 -26.05
N PRO A 91 5.26 2.06 -25.03
CA PRO A 91 5.47 1.71 -23.61
C PRO A 91 4.50 0.61 -23.16
N ILE A 92 4.81 0.00 -22.02
CA ILE A 92 3.83 -0.71 -21.21
C ILE A 92 3.09 0.31 -20.36
N LEU A 93 1.78 0.38 -20.49
CA LEU A 93 0.94 1.24 -19.66
C LEU A 93 0.48 0.48 -18.42
N TRP A 94 1.00 0.84 -17.24
CA TRP A 94 0.58 0.28 -15.98
C TRP A 94 -0.29 1.27 -15.22
N ILE A 95 -1.56 0.97 -15.06
CA ILE A 95 -2.53 1.80 -14.33
C ILE A 95 -2.88 1.16 -12.98
N ALA A 96 -2.96 1.98 -11.93
CA ALA A 96 -3.24 1.55 -10.56
C ALA A 96 -4.49 2.21 -9.96
N ILE A 97 -5.17 3.07 -10.75
CA ILE A 97 -6.41 3.74 -10.33
C ILE A 97 -7.42 3.74 -11.47
N PRO A 98 -8.73 3.61 -11.21
CA PRO A 98 -9.77 3.55 -12.26
C PRO A 98 -9.78 4.75 -13.20
N THR A 99 -9.53 5.95 -12.70
CA THR A 99 -9.53 7.20 -13.51
C THR A 99 -8.45 7.23 -14.57
N ALA A 100 -7.37 6.44 -14.41
CA ALA A 100 -6.34 6.28 -15.42
C ALA A 100 -6.80 5.45 -16.65
N ALA A 101 -7.97 4.79 -16.58
CA ALA A 101 -8.55 4.07 -17.72
C ALA A 101 -8.81 4.98 -18.95
N ASP A 102 -8.96 6.29 -18.74
CA ASP A 102 -9.08 7.25 -19.84
C ASP A 102 -7.78 7.44 -20.62
N MET A 103 -6.63 6.96 -20.11
CA MET A 103 -5.32 7.05 -20.77
C MET A 103 -5.01 5.85 -21.66
N ILE A 104 -5.81 4.79 -21.62
CA ILE A 104 -5.61 3.60 -22.44
C ILE A 104 -5.85 3.96 -23.92
N GLY A 105 -4.86 3.69 -24.76
CA GLY A 105 -4.84 4.02 -26.19
C GLY A 105 -4.21 5.37 -26.54
N GLU A 106 -3.66 6.10 -25.57
CA GLU A 106 -3.08 7.44 -25.80
C GLU A 106 -1.56 7.42 -26.12
N PHE A 107 -0.88 6.28 -25.91
CA PHE A 107 0.59 6.20 -26.00
C PHE A 107 1.10 5.15 -26.99
N ASP A 108 0.24 4.58 -27.83
CA ASP A 108 0.58 3.43 -28.69
C ASP A 108 1.23 2.30 -27.86
N GLU A 109 0.67 2.08 -26.68
CA GLU A 109 1.21 1.12 -25.73
C GLU A 109 1.11 -0.32 -26.26
N GLN A 110 2.19 -1.09 -26.09
CA GLN A 110 2.25 -2.49 -26.52
C GLN A 110 1.55 -3.46 -25.55
N LEU A 111 1.31 -3.04 -24.32
CA LEU A 111 0.65 -3.81 -23.27
C LEU A 111 0.03 -2.88 -22.24
N VAL A 112 -1.16 -3.24 -21.76
CA VAL A 112 -1.87 -2.54 -20.70
C VAL A 112 -1.97 -3.46 -19.47
N ILE A 113 -1.47 -2.99 -18.33
CA ILE A 113 -1.60 -3.65 -17.03
C ILE A 113 -2.52 -2.82 -16.15
N TYR A 114 -3.53 -3.45 -15.56
CA TYR A 114 -4.36 -2.82 -14.55
C TYR A 114 -4.14 -3.50 -13.20
N GLN A 115 -3.63 -2.75 -12.22
CA GLN A 115 -3.48 -3.20 -10.85
C GLN A 115 -4.68 -2.75 -10.01
N VAL A 116 -5.41 -3.71 -9.45
CA VAL A 116 -6.56 -3.50 -8.57
C VAL A 116 -6.08 -3.65 -7.13
N SER A 117 -5.88 -2.52 -6.46
CA SER A 117 -5.36 -2.47 -5.08
C SER A 117 -6.45 -2.38 -4.02
N ASP A 118 -7.66 -1.98 -4.41
CA ASP A 118 -8.79 -1.71 -3.51
C ASP A 118 -10.13 -2.07 -4.16
N LYS A 119 -11.16 -2.15 -3.34
CA LYS A 119 -12.56 -2.30 -3.76
C LYS A 119 -13.12 -0.97 -4.25
N TYR A 120 -12.66 -0.51 -5.42
CA TYR A 120 -13.01 0.81 -5.96
C TYR A 120 -14.50 1.03 -6.22
N ASP A 121 -15.28 -0.02 -6.43
CA ASP A 121 -16.72 0.04 -6.66
C ASP A 121 -17.55 0.10 -5.36
N ALA A 122 -16.90 -0.03 -4.20
CA ALA A 122 -17.49 0.11 -2.87
C ALA A 122 -16.82 1.18 -2.00
N ASN A 123 -15.67 1.74 -2.45
CA ASN A 123 -14.90 2.68 -1.66
C ASN A 123 -15.41 4.12 -1.84
N LEU A 124 -16.07 4.65 -0.81
CA LEU A 124 -16.59 6.01 -0.76
C LEU A 124 -15.56 7.06 -0.32
N MET A 125 -14.29 6.71 -0.18
CA MET A 125 -13.27 7.61 0.37
C MET A 125 -12.85 8.74 -0.58
N ASP A 126 -13.18 8.66 -1.86
CA ASP A 126 -12.93 9.75 -2.80
C ASP A 126 -14.25 10.43 -3.21
N HIS A 127 -14.64 11.42 -2.42
CA HIS A 127 -15.90 12.15 -2.59
C HIS A 127 -15.97 13.07 -3.82
N ALA A 128 -14.93 13.12 -4.63
CA ALA A 128 -14.89 14.04 -5.79
C ALA A 128 -15.42 13.46 -7.09
N THR A 129 -15.51 12.12 -7.17
CA THR A 129 -16.06 11.43 -8.33
C THR A 129 -17.16 10.50 -7.86
N ASP A 130 -18.32 10.55 -8.53
CA ASP A 130 -19.44 9.68 -8.15
C ASP A 130 -19.09 8.20 -8.36
N LEU A 131 -19.61 7.36 -7.46
CA LEU A 131 -19.34 5.92 -7.44
C LEU A 131 -19.68 5.23 -8.77
N ALA A 132 -20.74 5.68 -9.45
CA ALA A 132 -21.15 5.10 -10.73
C ALA A 132 -20.12 5.37 -11.83
N THR A 133 -19.50 6.54 -11.82
CA THR A 133 -18.40 6.86 -12.75
C THR A 133 -17.15 6.04 -12.44
N ILE A 134 -16.76 5.91 -11.17
CA ILE A 134 -15.62 5.08 -10.74
C ILE A 134 -15.84 3.64 -11.18
N LYS A 135 -17.03 3.08 -10.93
CA LYS A 135 -17.37 1.71 -11.34
C LYS A 135 -17.23 1.52 -12.84
N LYS A 136 -17.76 2.43 -13.66
CA LYS A 136 -17.63 2.35 -15.14
C LYS A 136 -16.17 2.43 -15.59
N LEU A 137 -15.35 3.26 -14.95
CA LEU A 137 -13.94 3.38 -15.29
C LEU A 137 -13.16 2.13 -14.85
N HIS A 138 -13.49 1.55 -13.71
CA HIS A 138 -12.94 0.29 -13.21
C HIS A 138 -13.25 -0.86 -14.20
N GLU A 139 -14.52 -1.02 -14.57
CA GLU A 139 -14.94 -2.03 -15.56
C GLU A 139 -14.23 -1.82 -16.90
N ARG A 140 -14.15 -0.58 -17.39
CA ARG A 140 -13.42 -0.25 -18.62
C ARG A 140 -11.92 -0.59 -18.53
N ALA A 141 -11.29 -0.32 -17.37
CA ALA A 141 -9.89 -0.67 -17.16
C ALA A 141 -9.68 -2.19 -17.24
N ILE A 142 -10.54 -2.97 -16.58
CA ILE A 142 -10.51 -4.43 -16.64
C ILE A 142 -10.71 -4.91 -18.09
N ASP A 143 -11.73 -4.41 -18.80
CA ASP A 143 -12.07 -4.87 -20.15
C ASP A 143 -10.94 -4.59 -21.16
N LYS A 144 -10.17 -3.51 -20.96
CA LYS A 144 -9.11 -3.09 -21.88
C LYS A 144 -7.70 -3.52 -21.48
N ALA A 145 -7.51 -3.99 -20.25
CA ALA A 145 -6.21 -4.45 -19.80
C ALA A 145 -5.86 -5.81 -20.42
N ASP A 146 -4.59 -5.99 -20.76
CA ASP A 146 -4.02 -7.28 -21.17
C ASP A 146 -3.72 -8.17 -19.99
N LEU A 147 -3.36 -7.57 -18.85
CA LEU A 147 -3.13 -8.22 -17.56
C LEU A 147 -3.88 -7.44 -16.48
N VAL A 148 -4.59 -8.15 -15.60
CA VAL A 148 -5.23 -7.56 -14.41
C VAL A 148 -4.60 -8.19 -13.16
N LEU A 149 -4.00 -7.35 -12.29
CA LEU A 149 -3.27 -7.79 -11.11
C LEU A 149 -4.05 -7.37 -9.86
N TYR A 150 -4.55 -8.32 -9.09
CA TYR A 150 -5.30 -8.06 -7.86
C TYR A 150 -4.37 -8.17 -6.65
N SER A 151 -4.41 -7.18 -5.75
CA SER A 151 -3.55 -7.14 -4.57
C SER A 151 -4.02 -8.03 -3.42
N GLY A 152 -5.23 -8.60 -3.49
CA GLY A 152 -5.81 -9.45 -2.45
C GLY A 152 -6.61 -10.60 -3.01
N GLN A 153 -6.62 -11.71 -2.27
CA GLN A 153 -7.32 -12.94 -2.67
C GLN A 153 -8.82 -12.72 -2.83
N LYS A 154 -9.45 -12.00 -1.89
CA LYS A 154 -10.87 -11.69 -1.94
C LYS A 154 -11.24 -10.83 -3.16
N LEU A 155 -10.40 -9.84 -3.49
CA LEU A 155 -10.59 -9.02 -4.68
C LEU A 155 -10.55 -9.86 -5.96
N LEU A 156 -9.60 -10.79 -6.06
CA LEU A 156 -9.49 -11.71 -7.20
C LEU A 156 -10.66 -12.71 -7.24
N ALA A 157 -11.06 -13.27 -6.10
CA ALA A 157 -12.17 -14.23 -6.02
C ALA A 157 -13.50 -13.62 -6.50
N GLU A 158 -13.74 -12.34 -6.20
CA GLU A 158 -14.92 -11.60 -6.63
C GLU A 158 -14.84 -11.04 -8.06
N ALA A 159 -13.70 -11.19 -8.75
CA ALA A 159 -13.55 -10.72 -10.14
C ALA A 159 -14.55 -11.40 -11.06
N LYS A 160 -15.43 -10.62 -11.67
CA LYS A 160 -16.48 -11.09 -12.61
C LYS A 160 -16.08 -11.00 -14.07
N ARG A 161 -15.03 -10.20 -14.38
CA ARG A 161 -14.59 -9.89 -15.74
C ARG A 161 -13.11 -10.17 -15.90
N GLY A 162 -12.68 -10.58 -17.10
CA GLY A 162 -11.27 -10.74 -17.44
C GLY A 162 -10.53 -11.81 -16.63
N ARG A 163 -11.23 -12.85 -16.13
CA ARG A 163 -10.63 -13.88 -15.24
C ARG A 163 -9.47 -14.61 -15.89
N GLU A 164 -9.50 -14.80 -17.20
CA GLU A 164 -8.47 -15.49 -17.98
C GLU A 164 -7.13 -14.74 -18.08
N ARG A 165 -7.13 -13.45 -17.69
CA ARG A 165 -5.96 -12.57 -17.64
C ARG A 165 -5.78 -11.89 -16.27
N SER A 166 -6.45 -12.45 -15.25
CA SER A 166 -6.42 -11.96 -13.89
C SER A 166 -5.50 -12.82 -13.02
N TYR A 167 -4.65 -12.16 -12.25
CA TYR A 167 -3.64 -12.80 -11.42
C TYR A 167 -3.60 -12.15 -10.03
N LEU A 168 -3.24 -12.93 -9.02
CA LEU A 168 -2.98 -12.42 -7.68
C LEU A 168 -1.56 -11.85 -7.62
N LEU A 169 -1.44 -10.55 -7.36
CA LEU A 169 -0.18 -9.90 -7.03
C LEU A 169 -0.22 -9.47 -5.56
N GLU A 170 0.07 -10.40 -4.68
CA GLU A 170 0.12 -10.11 -3.25
C GLU A 170 1.14 -9.04 -2.91
N GLN A 171 0.94 -8.37 -1.77
CA GLN A 171 1.95 -7.49 -1.19
C GLN A 171 3.26 -8.25 -0.95
N ALA A 172 4.35 -7.54 -0.99
CA ALA A 172 5.68 -8.09 -0.77
C ALA A 172 6.36 -7.40 0.43
N VAL A 173 7.48 -7.93 0.86
CA VAL A 173 8.29 -7.38 1.94
C VAL A 173 9.74 -7.17 1.47
N ASP A 174 10.40 -6.17 2.04
CA ASP A 174 11.87 -6.06 2.01
C ASP A 174 12.43 -6.88 3.18
N PHE A 175 12.59 -8.20 2.94
CA PHE A 175 12.87 -9.15 4.01
C PHE A 175 14.19 -8.83 4.74
N ASP A 176 15.23 -8.48 4.01
CA ASP A 176 16.54 -8.18 4.61
C ASP A 176 16.48 -6.94 5.51
N HIS A 177 15.62 -5.98 5.16
CA HIS A 177 15.41 -4.76 5.95
C HIS A 177 14.80 -5.04 7.32
N TRP A 178 13.97 -6.10 7.45
CA TRP A 178 13.21 -6.39 8.66
C TRP A 178 13.72 -7.59 9.46
N SER A 179 14.37 -8.55 8.83
CA SER A 179 14.70 -9.86 9.42
C SER A 179 15.65 -9.81 10.61
N GLY A 180 16.39 -8.71 10.79
CA GLY A 180 17.28 -8.50 11.94
C GLY A 180 16.58 -8.05 13.23
N VAL A 181 15.34 -7.56 13.15
CA VAL A 181 14.65 -6.86 14.26
C VAL A 181 14.48 -7.76 15.49
N GLY A 182 13.84 -8.91 15.36
CA GLY A 182 13.58 -9.82 16.47
C GLY A 182 14.81 -10.58 17.00
N SER A 183 15.96 -10.45 16.32
CA SER A 183 17.21 -11.09 16.76
C SER A 183 18.02 -10.29 17.80
N GLY A 184 17.52 -9.11 18.19
CA GLY A 184 18.22 -8.19 19.10
C GLY A 184 19.46 -7.51 18.51
N ARG A 185 19.72 -7.67 17.20
CA ARG A 185 20.87 -7.02 16.51
C ARG A 185 20.60 -5.59 16.07
N VAL A 186 19.34 -5.19 16.02
CA VAL A 186 18.92 -3.84 15.65
C VAL A 186 18.80 -2.99 16.91
N GLU A 187 19.50 -1.85 16.94
CA GLU A 187 19.42 -0.90 18.04
C GLU A 187 18.02 -0.30 18.15
N ILE A 188 17.49 -0.24 19.39
CA ILE A 188 16.16 0.31 19.65
C ILE A 188 16.23 1.84 19.58
N ALA A 189 15.33 2.45 18.81
CA ALA A 189 15.19 3.90 18.78
C ALA A 189 14.90 4.46 20.18
N GLU A 190 15.62 5.53 20.59
CA GLU A 190 15.53 6.13 21.93
C GLU A 190 14.10 6.52 22.31
N ALA A 191 13.32 7.00 21.33
CA ALA A 191 11.91 7.37 21.55
C ALA A 191 11.05 6.20 22.01
N VAL A 192 11.36 4.96 21.57
CA VAL A 192 10.67 3.74 22.00
C VAL A 192 11.30 3.17 23.26
N ALA A 193 12.64 3.23 23.38
CA ALA A 193 13.36 2.67 24.53
C ALA A 193 12.92 3.27 25.88
N ARG A 194 12.48 4.53 25.88
CA ARG A 194 11.99 5.24 27.08
C ARG A 194 10.60 4.84 27.55
N ILE A 195 9.81 4.17 26.68
CA ILE A 195 8.46 3.73 27.03
C ILE A 195 8.57 2.43 27.82
N PRO A 196 7.84 2.24 28.93
CA PRO A 196 7.83 0.98 29.68
C PRO A 196 7.41 -0.22 28.83
N ARG A 197 7.75 -1.43 29.27
CA ARG A 197 7.22 -2.68 28.68
C ARG A 197 5.98 -3.15 29.47
N PRO A 198 5.10 -3.95 28.87
CA PRO A 198 5.14 -4.46 27.50
C PRO A 198 4.67 -3.43 26.46
N ARG A 199 5.25 -3.45 25.26
CA ARG A 199 5.05 -2.49 24.18
C ARG A 199 4.32 -3.14 22.99
N LEU A 200 3.12 -2.66 22.69
CA LEU A 200 2.31 -3.08 21.56
C LEU A 200 2.50 -2.09 20.41
N GLY A 201 3.20 -2.49 19.35
CA GLY A 201 3.65 -1.57 18.32
C GLY A 201 2.81 -1.62 17.03
N TYR A 202 2.45 -0.44 16.54
CA TYR A 202 1.77 -0.21 15.28
C TYR A 202 2.48 0.88 14.48
N PHE A 203 2.71 0.70 13.20
CA PHE A 203 3.16 1.77 12.31
C PHE A 203 2.29 1.88 11.05
N GLY A 204 2.10 3.11 10.56
CA GLY A 204 1.35 3.43 9.36
C GLY A 204 0.32 4.55 9.54
N ALA A 205 -0.69 4.60 8.68
CA ALA A 205 -1.76 5.57 8.81
C ALA A 205 -2.62 5.28 10.05
N ILE A 206 -2.88 6.32 10.84
CA ILE A 206 -3.68 6.24 12.06
C ILE A 206 -4.94 7.06 11.80
N GLU A 207 -5.96 6.36 11.30
CA GLU A 207 -7.23 6.94 10.88
C GLU A 207 -8.34 6.47 11.82
N PRO A 208 -9.27 7.35 12.23
CA PRO A 208 -10.34 6.99 13.19
C PRO A 208 -11.30 5.93 12.68
N TRP A 209 -11.42 5.76 11.36
CA TRP A 209 -12.24 4.75 10.72
C TRP A 209 -11.49 3.43 10.46
N LEU A 210 -10.16 3.42 10.58
CA LEU A 210 -9.30 2.28 10.29
C LEU A 210 -8.96 1.49 11.55
N ILE A 211 -8.63 2.21 12.63
CA ILE A 211 -8.29 1.58 13.92
C ILE A 211 -9.54 1.37 14.76
N ASP A 212 -9.64 0.22 15.40
CA ASP A 212 -10.69 -0.08 16.38
C ASP A 212 -10.41 0.66 17.69
N GLN A 213 -10.94 1.88 17.80
CA GLN A 213 -10.72 2.73 18.97
C GLN A 213 -11.39 2.16 20.23
N GLU A 214 -12.50 1.42 20.10
CA GLU A 214 -13.18 0.82 21.26
C GLU A 214 -12.37 -0.36 21.83
N LEU A 215 -11.76 -1.18 20.97
CA LEU A 215 -10.79 -2.19 21.38
C LEU A 215 -9.66 -1.57 22.21
N ILE A 216 -9.04 -0.50 21.67
CA ILE A 216 -7.89 0.15 22.34
C ILE A 216 -8.32 0.82 23.65
N LYS A 217 -9.47 1.51 23.69
CA LYS A 217 -10.02 2.10 24.92
C LYS A 217 -10.30 1.05 25.99
N ARG A 218 -10.84 -0.09 25.59
CA ARG A 218 -11.11 -1.19 26.49
C ARG A 218 -9.81 -1.81 27.01
N ALA A 219 -8.86 -2.11 26.12
CA ALA A 219 -7.55 -2.63 26.48
C ALA A 219 -6.79 -1.71 27.43
N ALA A 220 -6.82 -0.39 27.18
CA ALA A 220 -6.14 0.58 28.04
C ALA A 220 -6.69 0.63 29.48
N ARG A 221 -7.96 0.28 29.68
CA ARG A 221 -8.58 0.18 31.01
C ARG A 221 -8.32 -1.14 31.70
N GLU A 222 -8.45 -2.26 30.97
CA GLU A 222 -8.35 -3.61 31.52
C GLU A 222 -6.88 -4.05 31.71
N HIS A 223 -5.98 -3.53 30.86
CA HIS A 223 -4.55 -3.79 30.87
C HIS A 223 -3.75 -2.46 30.88
N PRO A 224 -3.76 -1.71 31.98
CA PRO A 224 -3.13 -0.38 32.07
C PRO A 224 -1.60 -0.43 31.97
N ASP A 225 -1.01 -1.59 32.14
CA ASP A 225 0.42 -1.87 31.96
C ASP A 225 0.82 -1.96 30.48
N TRP A 226 -0.09 -2.31 29.56
CA TRP A 226 0.22 -2.39 28.14
C TRP A 226 0.44 -1.00 27.54
N GLN A 227 1.59 -0.80 26.91
CA GLN A 227 1.95 0.46 26.29
C GLN A 227 1.73 0.38 24.79
N TRP A 228 0.78 1.14 24.28
CA TRP A 228 0.46 1.21 22.85
C TRP A 228 1.34 2.23 22.16
N ILE A 229 2.09 1.83 21.13
CA ILE A 229 2.99 2.70 20.38
C ILE A 229 2.48 2.81 18.96
N PHE A 230 2.05 4.00 18.57
CA PHE A 230 1.57 4.32 17.23
C PHE A 230 2.58 5.22 16.53
N ILE A 231 3.10 4.78 15.36
CA ILE A 231 4.09 5.53 14.58
C ILE A 231 3.49 5.87 13.22
N GLY A 232 3.31 7.15 12.92
CA GLY A 232 2.82 7.56 11.62
C GLY A 232 1.96 8.82 11.59
N ASN A 233 1.35 9.05 10.43
CA ASN A 233 0.43 10.18 10.27
C ASN A 233 -0.89 9.87 10.97
N LYS A 234 -1.25 10.74 11.92
CA LYS A 234 -2.50 10.67 12.66
C LYS A 234 -3.50 11.70 12.12
N SER A 235 -4.71 11.24 11.83
CA SER A 235 -5.82 12.10 11.43
C SER A 235 -6.61 12.63 12.64
N ARG A 236 -7.40 13.68 12.41
CA ARG A 236 -8.34 14.18 13.42
C ARG A 236 -9.40 13.12 13.74
N GLY A 237 -9.86 13.09 15.01
CA GLY A 237 -10.87 12.13 15.46
C GLY A 237 -10.29 10.83 16.02
N VAL A 238 -8.97 10.72 16.16
CA VAL A 238 -8.32 9.64 16.90
C VAL A 238 -8.37 10.00 18.39
N GLU A 239 -9.37 9.45 19.10
CA GLU A 239 -9.66 9.79 20.51
C GLU A 239 -8.75 9.06 21.49
N VAL A 240 -8.23 7.90 21.11
CA VAL A 240 -7.36 7.07 21.96
C VAL A 240 -6.03 7.76 22.31
N GLU A 241 -5.70 8.89 21.64
CA GLU A 241 -4.53 9.72 22.00
C GLU A 241 -4.58 10.25 23.44
N ALA A 242 -5.77 10.41 24.02
CA ALA A 242 -5.93 10.94 25.36
C ALA A 242 -5.69 9.91 26.48
N LEU A 243 -5.44 8.63 26.12
CA LEU A 243 -5.23 7.57 27.11
C LEU A 243 -3.79 7.60 27.63
N PRO A 244 -3.57 7.33 28.94
CA PRO A 244 -2.25 7.51 29.59
C PRO A 244 -1.18 6.52 29.10
N ASN A 245 -1.60 5.38 28.55
CA ASN A 245 -0.73 4.30 28.05
C ASN A 245 -0.72 4.20 26.52
N THR A 246 -1.05 5.28 25.82
CA THR A 246 -0.93 5.37 24.35
C THR A 246 0.09 6.44 23.95
N HIS A 247 1.03 6.08 23.10
CA HIS A 247 2.15 6.89 22.66
C HIS A 247 2.09 7.10 21.16
N PHE A 248 1.98 8.35 20.71
CA PHE A 248 1.93 8.71 19.31
C PHE A 248 3.25 9.34 18.88
N LEU A 249 3.98 8.64 18.02
CA LEU A 249 5.22 9.11 17.45
C LEU A 249 4.99 9.62 16.01
N PRO A 250 5.71 10.66 15.59
CA PRO A 250 5.59 11.19 14.24
C PRO A 250 5.97 10.14 13.18
N PRO A 251 5.58 10.32 11.92
CA PRO A 251 6.07 9.47 10.84
C PRO A 251 7.59 9.58 10.71
N VAL A 252 8.24 8.43 10.58
CA VAL A 252 9.69 8.30 10.39
C VAL A 252 9.99 7.77 8.98
N PRO A 253 11.22 8.01 8.45
CA PRO A 253 11.65 7.40 7.20
C PRO A 253 11.54 5.86 7.27
N TYR A 254 11.18 5.23 6.15
CA TYR A 254 11.04 3.77 6.09
C TYR A 254 12.30 3.04 6.57
N GLN A 255 13.46 3.57 6.24
CA GLN A 255 14.76 3.00 6.62
C GLN A 255 14.99 2.97 8.12
N GLU A 256 14.33 3.83 8.89
CA GLU A 256 14.47 3.92 10.34
C GLU A 256 13.44 3.05 11.09
N LEU A 257 12.35 2.63 10.44
CA LEU A 257 11.28 1.86 11.07
C LEU A 257 11.75 0.59 11.81
N PRO A 258 12.75 -0.19 11.32
CA PRO A 258 13.26 -1.34 12.05
C PRO A 258 13.79 -1.02 13.44
N HIS A 259 14.42 0.15 13.64
CA HIS A 259 14.90 0.60 14.95
C HIS A 259 13.76 0.86 15.95
N TYR A 260 12.63 1.33 15.46
CA TYR A 260 11.43 1.51 16.27
C TYR A 260 10.76 0.17 16.58
N ALA A 261 10.62 -0.69 15.56
CA ALA A 261 10.03 -2.00 15.72
C ALA A 261 10.85 -2.94 16.62
N ALA A 262 12.17 -2.78 16.69
CA ALA A 262 13.06 -3.52 17.59
C ALA A 262 12.73 -3.29 19.08
N GLY A 263 12.01 -2.22 19.38
CA GLY A 263 11.52 -1.95 20.73
C GLY A 263 10.15 -2.55 21.06
N PHE A 264 9.45 -3.16 20.12
CA PHE A 264 8.14 -3.77 20.35
C PHE A 264 8.28 -5.15 21.00
N ASP A 265 7.32 -5.51 21.85
CA ASP A 265 7.15 -6.87 22.36
C ASP A 265 6.17 -7.65 21.48
N VAL A 266 5.13 -6.97 20.99
CA VAL A 266 4.14 -7.53 20.05
C VAL A 266 3.85 -6.51 18.96
N CYS A 267 3.87 -6.94 17.72
CA CYS A 267 3.37 -6.14 16.58
C CYS A 267 1.85 -6.30 16.50
N VAL A 268 1.11 -5.20 16.38
CA VAL A 268 -0.35 -5.23 16.41
C VAL A 268 -1.00 -4.56 15.21
N LEU A 269 -2.12 -5.14 14.75
CA LEU A 269 -2.98 -4.53 13.72
C LEU A 269 -4.42 -4.46 14.24
N PRO A 270 -4.76 -3.48 15.09
CA PRO A 270 -6.08 -3.33 15.68
C PRO A 270 -7.03 -2.58 14.72
N TRP A 271 -7.31 -3.18 13.56
CA TRP A 271 -8.18 -2.56 12.57
C TRP A 271 -9.65 -2.85 12.86
N ASP A 272 -10.50 -1.86 12.60
CA ASP A 272 -11.95 -2.02 12.64
C ASP A 272 -12.41 -2.92 11.48
N THR A 273 -12.83 -4.14 11.81
CA THR A 273 -13.28 -5.14 10.84
C THR A 273 -14.70 -4.91 10.33
N ALA A 274 -15.46 -4.04 10.98
CA ALA A 274 -16.81 -3.67 10.54
C ALA A 274 -16.79 -2.72 9.33
N HIS A 275 -15.68 -2.00 9.13
CA HIS A 275 -15.55 -1.09 7.99
C HIS A 275 -15.31 -1.87 6.69
N SER A 276 -16.08 -1.56 5.64
CA SER A 276 -16.01 -2.29 4.35
C SER A 276 -14.63 -2.27 3.69
N PHE A 277 -13.86 -1.22 3.89
CA PHE A 277 -12.49 -1.10 3.37
C PHE A 277 -11.56 -2.18 3.95
N THR A 278 -11.61 -2.43 5.26
CA THR A 278 -10.72 -3.38 5.93
C THR A 278 -10.95 -4.81 5.48
N SER A 279 -12.19 -5.15 5.11
CA SER A 279 -12.54 -6.50 4.63
C SER A 279 -11.89 -6.88 3.28
N TYR A 280 -11.34 -5.91 2.54
CA TYR A 280 -10.56 -6.10 1.30
C TYR A 280 -9.10 -5.65 1.45
N GLY A 281 -8.73 -5.17 2.64
CA GLY A 281 -7.42 -4.61 2.89
C GLY A 281 -6.33 -5.68 2.94
N SER A 282 -5.30 -5.51 2.13
CA SER A 282 -4.04 -6.26 2.21
C SER A 282 -2.96 -5.33 2.77
N ALA A 283 -2.84 -5.30 4.10
CA ALA A 283 -1.91 -4.40 4.79
C ALA A 283 -0.46 -4.90 4.65
N ILE A 284 0.36 -4.19 3.88
CA ILE A 284 1.78 -4.53 3.67
C ILE A 284 2.53 -4.76 4.99
N LYS A 285 2.19 -3.98 6.03
CA LYS A 285 2.83 -4.05 7.35
C LYS A 285 2.71 -5.41 8.05
N VAL A 286 1.70 -6.23 7.75
CA VAL A 286 1.59 -7.57 8.32
C VAL A 286 2.76 -8.45 7.85
N ARG A 287 3.16 -8.34 6.58
CA ARG A 287 4.34 -9.06 6.06
C ARG A 287 5.64 -8.50 6.64
N GLU A 288 5.69 -7.19 6.88
CA GLU A 288 6.82 -6.54 7.56
C GLU A 288 6.92 -7.00 9.01
N TYR A 289 5.80 -7.08 9.75
CA TYR A 289 5.74 -7.63 11.10
C TYR A 289 6.21 -9.09 11.16
N LEU A 290 5.72 -9.94 10.25
CA LEU A 290 6.17 -11.34 10.18
C LEU A 290 7.67 -11.45 9.90
N ALA A 291 8.21 -10.59 9.04
CA ALA A 291 9.64 -10.57 8.73
C ALA A 291 10.50 -10.17 9.93
N THR A 292 9.97 -9.41 10.89
CA THR A 292 10.70 -9.11 12.15
C THR A 292 10.96 -10.34 12.99
N GLY A 293 10.12 -11.38 12.88
CA GLY A 293 10.09 -12.54 13.78
C GLY A 293 9.38 -12.27 15.11
N LEU A 294 8.97 -11.04 15.43
CA LEU A 294 8.21 -10.73 16.63
C LEU A 294 6.80 -11.35 16.60
N PRO A 295 6.18 -11.62 17.75
CA PRO A 295 4.78 -12.01 17.80
C PRO A 295 3.86 -10.99 17.14
N VAL A 296 2.82 -11.48 16.44
CA VAL A 296 1.91 -10.61 15.67
C VAL A 296 0.47 -10.93 16.04
N VAL A 297 -0.28 -9.91 16.49
CA VAL A 297 -1.73 -10.02 16.77
C VAL A 297 -2.49 -9.04 15.87
N ILE A 298 -3.46 -9.57 15.14
CA ILE A 298 -4.27 -8.76 14.21
C ILE A 298 -5.77 -9.00 14.42
N SER A 299 -6.58 -8.01 14.10
CA SER A 299 -8.03 -8.20 13.93
C SER A 299 -8.30 -9.14 12.75
N ALA A 300 -9.42 -9.86 12.77
CA ALA A 300 -9.76 -10.84 11.75
C ALA A 300 -10.02 -10.19 10.39
N LEU A 301 -9.01 -10.26 9.52
CA LEU A 301 -9.08 -9.80 8.15
C LEU A 301 -9.04 -11.01 7.21
N PRO A 302 -10.00 -11.16 6.27
CA PRO A 302 -10.10 -12.34 5.40
C PRO A 302 -8.83 -12.65 4.61
N GLU A 303 -8.06 -11.63 4.26
CA GLU A 303 -6.79 -11.77 3.52
C GLU A 303 -5.74 -12.60 4.27
N TYR A 304 -5.79 -12.60 5.62
CA TYR A 304 -4.77 -13.24 6.46
C TYR A 304 -5.20 -14.56 7.08
N GLU A 305 -6.44 -15.01 6.88
CA GLU A 305 -6.90 -16.33 7.36
C GLU A 305 -5.98 -17.50 6.91
N PRO A 306 -5.44 -17.51 5.67
CA PRO A 306 -4.49 -18.54 5.25
C PRO A 306 -3.14 -18.52 5.99
N MET A 307 -2.86 -17.48 6.77
CA MET A 307 -1.62 -17.32 7.54
C MET A 307 -1.84 -17.52 9.04
N SER A 308 -2.96 -18.13 9.46
CA SER A 308 -3.31 -18.36 10.86
C SER A 308 -2.30 -19.23 11.63
N ASP A 309 -1.47 -20.01 10.94
CA ASP A 309 -0.38 -20.79 11.55
C ASP A 309 0.75 -19.91 12.11
N VAL A 310 0.91 -18.69 11.58
CA VAL A 310 1.99 -17.74 11.96
C VAL A 310 1.48 -16.40 12.47
N LEU A 311 0.15 -16.17 12.40
CA LEU A 311 -0.52 -14.96 12.89
C LEU A 311 -1.54 -15.33 13.97
N ARG A 312 -1.61 -14.52 15.01
CA ARG A 312 -2.71 -14.56 15.97
C ARG A 312 -3.83 -13.65 15.45
N ILE A 313 -4.95 -14.25 15.04
CA ILE A 313 -6.07 -13.57 14.40
C ILE A 313 -7.25 -13.52 15.36
N ALA A 314 -7.58 -12.34 15.88
CA ALA A 314 -8.65 -12.12 16.84
C ALA A 314 -9.98 -11.76 16.16
N ARG A 315 -11.05 -12.44 16.52
CA ARG A 315 -12.42 -12.21 16.01
C ARG A 315 -13.28 -11.38 16.96
N THR A 316 -12.88 -11.30 18.22
CA THR A 316 -13.54 -10.50 19.27
C THR A 316 -12.51 -9.74 20.10
N HIS A 317 -12.93 -8.72 20.84
CA HIS A 317 -12.04 -8.00 21.76
C HIS A 317 -11.49 -8.92 22.86
N ASP A 318 -12.30 -9.82 23.42
CA ASP A 318 -11.85 -10.78 24.45
C ASP A 318 -10.78 -11.74 23.90
N GLU A 319 -10.99 -12.25 22.68
CA GLU A 319 -10.00 -13.07 21.99
C GLU A 319 -8.72 -12.28 21.71
N TRP A 320 -8.86 -11.00 21.37
CA TRP A 320 -7.72 -10.13 21.09
C TRP A 320 -6.82 -9.97 22.34
N PHE A 321 -7.41 -9.74 23.52
CA PHE A 321 -6.67 -9.62 24.78
C PHE A 321 -5.95 -10.93 25.13
N ARG A 322 -6.64 -12.05 25.08
CA ARG A 322 -6.05 -13.37 25.31
C ARG A 322 -4.87 -13.65 24.37
N LEU A 323 -5.01 -13.32 23.07
CA LEU A 323 -3.95 -13.54 22.08
C LEU A 323 -2.74 -12.61 22.29
N VAL A 324 -2.96 -11.41 22.83
CA VAL A 324 -1.84 -10.52 23.21
C VAL A 324 -1.12 -11.07 24.45
N GLU A 325 -1.82 -11.57 25.47
CA GLU A 325 -1.22 -12.20 26.64
C GLU A 325 -0.38 -13.43 26.24
N GLU A 326 -0.91 -14.28 25.34
CA GLU A 326 -0.16 -15.40 24.77
C GLU A 326 1.06 -14.95 23.98
N ALA A 327 0.93 -13.85 23.23
CA ALA A 327 2.03 -13.27 22.45
C ALA A 327 3.14 -12.72 23.35
N LEU A 328 2.77 -12.07 24.46
CA LEU A 328 3.72 -11.53 25.42
C LEU A 328 4.46 -12.59 26.22
N SER A 329 3.87 -13.79 26.38
CA SER A 329 4.47 -14.95 27.04
C SER A 329 5.20 -15.90 26.10
N GLU A 330 5.28 -15.58 24.80
CA GLU A 330 5.92 -16.44 23.81
C GLU A 330 7.46 -16.43 23.98
N GLU A 331 8.03 -17.59 24.28
CA GLU A 331 9.49 -17.80 24.40
C GLU A 331 10.04 -18.74 23.31
N ASP A 332 9.20 -19.20 22.36
CA ASP A 332 9.58 -20.20 21.36
C ASP A 332 10.32 -19.57 20.15
N PRO A 333 11.64 -19.79 20.00
CA PRO A 333 12.40 -19.32 18.84
C PRO A 333 11.93 -19.92 17.51
N ALA A 334 11.32 -21.13 17.53
CA ALA A 334 10.81 -21.76 16.31
C ALA A 334 9.61 -21.00 15.75
N ALA A 335 8.78 -20.40 16.61
CA ALA A 335 7.68 -19.54 16.20
C ALA A 335 8.16 -18.28 15.46
N ALA A 336 9.24 -17.66 15.93
CA ALA A 336 9.88 -16.52 15.26
C ALA A 336 10.40 -16.91 13.87
N GLN A 337 11.07 -18.06 13.76
CA GLN A 337 11.56 -18.57 12.48
C GLN A 337 10.42 -18.92 11.52
N ALA A 338 9.33 -19.50 12.00
CA ALA A 338 8.15 -19.82 11.19
C ALA A 338 7.53 -18.56 10.59
N ARG A 339 7.39 -17.47 11.38
CA ARG A 339 6.91 -16.16 10.89
C ARG A 339 7.79 -15.61 9.77
N GLN A 340 9.10 -15.62 9.96
CA GLN A 340 10.06 -15.17 8.95
C GLN A 340 10.02 -16.04 7.69
N ALA A 341 10.00 -17.34 7.83
CA ALA A 341 9.93 -18.29 6.72
C ALA A 341 8.67 -18.09 5.85
N ALA A 342 7.52 -17.78 6.48
CA ALA A 342 6.27 -17.56 5.79
C ALA A 342 6.30 -16.38 4.79
N VAL A 343 7.24 -15.44 4.93
CA VAL A 343 7.33 -14.24 4.08
C VAL A 343 8.69 -14.08 3.38
N SER A 344 9.69 -14.90 3.69
CA SER A 344 11.06 -14.75 3.20
C SER A 344 11.19 -14.77 1.67
N THR A 345 10.35 -15.57 0.99
CA THR A 345 10.32 -15.66 -0.49
C THR A 345 9.38 -14.64 -1.14
N GLY A 346 8.51 -14.01 -0.36
CA GLY A 346 7.54 -13.01 -0.83
C GLY A 346 8.14 -11.61 -0.97
N THR A 347 9.34 -11.48 -1.57
CA THR A 347 10.06 -10.22 -1.69
C THR A 347 9.59 -9.37 -2.88
N TRP A 348 9.91 -8.06 -2.85
CA TRP A 348 9.64 -7.17 -3.98
C TRP A 348 10.40 -7.60 -5.25
N ASP A 349 11.57 -8.22 -5.12
CA ASP A 349 12.34 -8.75 -6.25
C ASP A 349 11.62 -9.94 -6.88
N ALA A 350 11.22 -10.92 -6.08
CA ALA A 350 10.47 -12.08 -6.55
C ALA A 350 9.13 -11.68 -7.23
N ARG A 351 8.43 -10.66 -6.70
CA ARG A 351 7.20 -10.16 -7.34
C ARG A 351 7.48 -9.44 -8.66
N ALA A 352 8.58 -8.67 -8.74
CA ALA A 352 8.95 -7.99 -9.98
C ALA A 352 9.37 -9.00 -11.06
N GLU A 353 10.13 -10.03 -10.72
CA GLU A 353 10.51 -11.11 -11.62
C GLU A 353 9.30 -11.88 -12.14
N TRP A 354 8.40 -12.28 -11.25
CA TRP A 354 7.16 -12.97 -11.62
C TRP A 354 6.30 -12.13 -12.59
N VAL A 355 6.13 -10.82 -12.32
CA VAL A 355 5.39 -9.93 -13.21
C VAL A 355 6.11 -9.76 -14.54
N SER A 356 7.46 -9.69 -14.55
CA SER A 356 8.24 -9.65 -15.79
C SER A 356 7.95 -10.86 -16.68
N GLY A 357 7.91 -12.07 -16.10
CA GLY A 357 7.57 -13.29 -16.83
C GLY A 357 6.15 -13.25 -17.41
N LEU A 358 5.17 -12.70 -16.69
CA LEU A 358 3.80 -12.51 -17.22
C LEU A 358 3.77 -11.54 -18.42
N ILE A 359 4.52 -10.44 -18.33
CA ILE A 359 4.63 -9.45 -19.39
C ILE A 359 5.25 -10.08 -20.63
N GLU A 360 6.37 -10.77 -20.50
CA GLU A 360 7.08 -11.45 -21.59
C GLU A 360 6.20 -12.50 -22.28
N ALA A 361 5.54 -13.34 -21.50
CA ALA A 361 4.62 -14.35 -22.02
C ALA A 361 3.44 -13.72 -22.80
N ARG A 362 2.98 -12.54 -22.36
CA ARG A 362 1.88 -11.85 -23.05
C ARG A 362 2.34 -11.18 -24.33
N LEU A 363 3.51 -10.52 -24.31
CA LEU A 363 4.11 -9.91 -25.49
C LEU A 363 4.44 -10.95 -26.58
N ALA A 364 4.98 -12.10 -26.20
CA ALA A 364 5.26 -13.19 -27.12
C ALA A 364 3.99 -13.70 -27.85
N LYS A 365 2.87 -13.81 -27.13
CA LYS A 365 1.57 -14.20 -27.72
C LYS A 365 1.01 -13.15 -28.68
N SER A 366 1.35 -11.89 -28.50
CA SER A 366 0.89 -10.76 -29.32
C SER A 366 1.80 -10.51 -30.56
N GLY A 367 2.83 -11.34 -30.79
CA GLY A 367 3.80 -11.16 -31.88
C GLY A 367 4.76 -9.99 -31.68
N GLY A 368 4.83 -9.43 -30.47
CA GLY A 368 5.78 -8.38 -30.08
C GLY A 368 7.15 -8.98 -29.73
N MET A 369 8.24 -8.40 -30.23
CA MET A 369 9.58 -8.76 -29.75
C MET A 369 9.70 -8.40 -28.27
N PRO A 370 10.29 -9.27 -27.43
CA PRO A 370 10.54 -8.96 -26.03
C PRO A 370 11.55 -7.81 -25.94
N ALA A 371 11.07 -6.65 -25.52
CA ALA A 371 11.92 -5.47 -25.26
C ALA A 371 12.22 -5.32 -23.75
N PHE A 372 12.19 -6.43 -23.00
CA PHE A 372 12.48 -6.43 -21.58
C PHE A 372 13.87 -7.02 -21.31
N PRO A 373 14.79 -6.30 -20.68
CA PRO A 373 16.00 -6.92 -20.15
C PRO A 373 15.59 -7.91 -19.05
N THR A 374 16.01 -9.16 -19.20
CA THR A 374 15.85 -10.20 -18.19
C THR A 374 16.60 -9.81 -16.93
N MET A 375 15.96 -9.96 -15.77
CA MET A 375 16.64 -9.87 -14.48
C MET A 375 17.49 -11.15 -14.35
N SER A 376 18.81 -11.01 -14.52
CA SER A 376 19.81 -12.05 -14.20
C SER A 376 20.30 -11.91 -12.78
#